data_f8ee12c434a258753d39f8ebfebdc142
#
_entry.id   f8ee12c434a258753d39f8ebfebdc142
#
_cell.length_a   1.000
_cell.length_b   1.000
_cell.length_c   1.000
_cell.angle_alpha   90.00
_cell.angle_beta   90.00
_cell.angle_gamma   90.00
#
_symmetry.space_group_name_H-M   'P 1'
#
loop_
_entity.id
_entity.type
_entity.pdbx_description
1 polymer ?
#
loop_
_entity_poly.entity_id
_entity_poly.type
_entity_poly.pdbx_seq_one_letter_code
_entity_poly.pdbx_strand_id
1 'polypeptide(L)' 'MTEKSFIRADAVAEELDVSKSYAYKVIKQLNDELSAKGYITVAGRISRQYFNERVYGAERRQV' A
#
# COMPACT_ATOMS: atom_id res chain seq x y z
N MET A 1 12.75 -6.28 14.21
CA MET A 1 12.41 -6.18 14.03
C MET A 1 11.54 -5.63 14.06
N THR A 2 11.23 -5.37 13.97
CA THR A 2 10.33 -5.04 14.02
C THR A 2 9.68 -4.12 13.23
N GLU A 3 10.00 -3.97 12.17
CA GLU A 3 9.43 -3.19 11.28
C GLU A 3 8.12 -3.72 10.87
N LYS A 4 7.11 -2.96 10.72
CA LYS A 4 5.83 -3.45 10.32
C LYS A 4 5.80 -3.79 8.86
N SER A 5 5.24 -4.94 8.57
CA SER A 5 5.13 -5.38 7.18
C SER A 5 3.93 -4.75 6.49
N PHE A 6 2.95 -4.33 7.27
CA PHE A 6 1.72 -3.74 6.72
C PHE A 6 1.50 -2.35 7.27
N ILE A 7 0.89 -1.49 6.47
CA ILE A 7 0.53 -0.16 6.91
C ILE A 7 -0.96 0.00 6.79
N ARG A 8 -1.51 0.91 7.58
CA ARG A 8 -2.94 1.12 7.64
C ARG A 8 -3.32 2.37 6.88
N ALA A 9 -4.64 2.56 6.73
CA ALA A 9 -5.13 3.70 5.99
C ALA A 9 -4.65 5.03 6.55
N ASP A 10 -4.50 5.13 7.87
CA ASP A 10 -4.03 6.36 8.47
C ASP A 10 -2.67 6.74 7.90
N ALA A 11 -1.76 5.78 7.87
CA ALA A 11 -0.41 6.03 7.40
C ALA A 11 -0.40 6.31 5.91
N VAL A 12 -1.24 5.59 5.16
CA VAL A 12 -1.32 5.81 3.72
C VAL A 12 -1.82 7.21 3.43
N ALA A 13 -2.85 7.64 4.16
CA ALA A 13 -3.43 8.96 3.96
C ALA A 13 -2.39 10.03 4.22
N GLU A 14 -1.62 9.85 5.28
CA GLU A 14 -0.61 10.82 5.64
C GLU A 14 0.52 10.84 4.61
N GLU A 15 0.95 9.69 4.21
CA GLU A 15 2.06 9.59 3.27
C GLU A 15 1.71 10.14 1.90
N LEU A 16 0.48 9.96 1.45
CA LEU A 16 0.04 10.47 0.17
C LEU A 16 -0.60 11.84 0.26
N ASP A 17 -0.81 12.31 1.49
CA ASP A 17 -1.44 13.61 1.73
C ASP A 17 -2.84 13.63 1.10
N VAL A 18 -3.62 12.62 1.41
CA VAL A 18 -4.99 12.52 0.91
C VAL A 18 -5.91 12.19 2.07
N SER A 19 -7.22 12.21 1.81
CA SER A 19 -8.17 11.89 2.85
C SER A 19 -8.09 10.41 3.20
N LYS A 20 -8.56 10.08 4.39
CA LYS A 20 -8.56 8.69 4.80
C LYS A 20 -9.47 7.85 3.91
N SER A 21 -10.58 8.43 3.46
CA SER A 21 -11.47 7.74 2.55
C SER A 21 -10.76 7.35 1.27
N TYR A 22 -9.97 8.25 0.76
CA TYR A 22 -9.23 7.96 -0.47
C TYR A 22 -8.16 6.92 -0.20
N ALA A 23 -7.55 6.99 0.99
CA ALA A 23 -6.53 6.00 1.35
C ALA A 23 -7.12 4.60 1.36
N TYR A 24 -8.35 4.46 1.86
CA TYR A 24 -8.99 3.17 1.86
C TYR A 24 -9.20 2.65 0.44
N LYS A 25 -9.52 3.54 -0.47
CA LYS A 25 -9.71 3.13 -1.87
C LYS A 25 -8.39 2.65 -2.47
N VAL A 26 -7.31 3.34 -2.15
CA VAL A 26 -6.00 2.95 -2.65
C VAL A 26 -5.63 1.58 -2.11
N ILE A 27 -5.84 1.38 -0.81
CA ILE A 27 -5.51 0.10 -0.20
C ILE A 27 -6.32 -1.02 -0.83
N LYS A 28 -7.61 -0.79 -1.06
CA LYS A 28 -8.44 -1.80 -1.65
C LYS A 28 -7.94 -2.16 -3.05
N GLN A 29 -7.60 -1.16 -3.83
CA GLN A 29 -7.12 -1.40 -5.17
C GLN A 29 -5.82 -2.22 -5.15
N LEU A 30 -4.89 -1.86 -4.29
CA LEU A 30 -3.63 -2.58 -4.22
C LEU A 30 -3.82 -3.99 -3.70
N ASN A 31 -4.74 -4.17 -2.76
CA ASN A 31 -5.03 -5.50 -2.26
C ASN A 31 -5.67 -6.36 -3.33
N ASP A 32 -6.53 -5.76 -4.16
CA ASP A 32 -7.13 -6.51 -5.25
C ASP A 32 -6.04 -7.00 -6.20
N GLU A 33 -5.05 -6.18 -6.45
CA GLU A 33 -3.94 -6.57 -7.31
C GLU A 33 -3.16 -7.72 -6.70
N LEU A 34 -2.87 -7.61 -5.39
CA LEU A 34 -2.13 -8.66 -4.72
C LEU A 34 -2.91 -9.96 -4.67
N SER A 35 -4.21 -9.86 -4.44
CA SER A 35 -5.05 -11.04 -4.38
C SER A 35 -5.06 -11.74 -5.73
N ALA A 36 -5.08 -10.97 -6.80
CA ALA A 36 -5.05 -11.54 -8.15
C ALA A 36 -3.75 -12.27 -8.40
N LYS A 37 -2.70 -11.88 -7.70
CA LYS A 37 -1.40 -12.54 -7.85
C LYS A 37 -1.25 -13.73 -6.90
N GLY A 38 -2.27 -14.01 -6.11
CA GLY A 38 -2.22 -15.14 -5.22
C GLY A 38 -1.77 -14.86 -3.81
N TYR A 39 -1.59 -13.60 -3.47
CA TYR A 39 -1.15 -13.25 -2.12
C TYR A 39 -2.33 -13.10 -1.18
N ILE A 40 -2.09 -13.32 0.08
CA ILE A 40 -3.10 -13.14 1.10
C ILE A 40 -3.13 -11.66 1.46
N THR A 41 -4.31 -11.09 1.51
CA THR A 41 -4.45 -9.68 1.83
C THR A 41 -5.31 -9.50 3.07
N VAL A 42 -5.16 -8.33 3.70
CA VAL A 42 -5.93 -8.00 4.89
C VAL A 42 -6.66 -6.70 4.62
N ALA A 43 -7.97 -6.72 4.84
CA ALA A 43 -8.78 -5.53 4.58
C ALA A 43 -8.28 -4.35 5.41
N GLY A 44 -8.19 -3.20 4.79
CA GLY A 44 -7.76 -2.00 5.49
C GLY A 44 -6.27 -1.86 5.70
N ARG A 45 -5.50 -2.82 5.22
CA ARG A 45 -4.05 -2.78 5.35
C ARG A 45 -3.42 -3.20 4.05
N ILE A 46 -2.21 -2.73 3.84
CA ILE A 46 -1.52 -3.04 2.60
C ILE A 46 -0.06 -3.32 2.93
N SER A 47 0.53 -4.26 2.22
CA SER A 47 1.93 -4.57 2.38
C SER A 47 2.74 -3.31 2.13
N ARG A 48 3.61 -2.96 3.08
CA ARG A 48 4.43 -1.77 2.91
C ARG A 48 5.33 -1.90 1.70
N GLN A 49 5.84 -3.09 1.48
CA GLN A 49 6.71 -3.29 0.34
C GLN A 49 5.97 -3.05 -0.97
N TYR A 50 4.78 -3.60 -1.10
CA TYR A 50 4.01 -3.44 -2.31
C TYR A 50 3.56 -1.98 -2.48
N PHE A 51 3.17 -1.35 -1.38
CA PHE A 51 2.77 0.04 -1.40
C PHE A 51 3.93 0.89 -1.93
N ASN A 52 5.12 0.66 -1.41
CA ASN A 52 6.27 1.43 -1.84
C ASN A 52 6.56 1.21 -3.32
N GLU A 53 6.43 -0.02 -3.78
CA GLU A 53 6.69 -0.31 -5.19
C GLU A 53 5.68 0.37 -6.10
N ARG A 54 4.41 0.36 -5.69
CA ARG A 54 3.38 0.93 -6.56
C ARG A 54 3.37 2.44 -6.50
N VAL A 55 3.67 3.02 -5.35
CA VAL A 55 3.63 4.48 -5.20
C VAL A 55 4.92 5.13 -5.67
N TYR A 56 6.04 4.66 -5.16
CA TYR A 56 7.30 5.26 -5.51
C TYR A 56 7.94 4.59 -6.69
N GLY A 57 7.48 3.37 -6.94
CA GLY A 57 7.82 2.74 -8.15
C GLY A 57 9.22 2.28 -8.31
N ALA A 58 9.32 1.45 -9.28
CA ALA A 58 10.61 0.96 -9.57
C ALA A 58 11.34 2.01 -10.33
N GLU A 59 10.63 2.92 -10.83
CA GLU A 59 11.27 3.86 -11.59
C GLU A 59 12.18 4.66 -10.84
N ARG A 60 12.02 4.59 -9.60
CA ARG A 60 12.89 5.33 -8.87
C ARG A 60 14.22 4.88 -9.15
N ARG A 61 14.33 3.84 -9.71
CA ARG A 61 15.60 3.46 -9.96
C ARG A 61 16.03 4.16 -11.11
N GLN A 62 15.55 4.88 -11.49
CA GLN A 62 16.05 5.51 -12.25
C GLN A 62 16.69 6.19 -12.39
N VAL A 63 16.86 6.18 -12.35
CA VAL A 63 17.50 6.61 -12.34
C VAL A 63 17.90 6.80 -12.55
#